data_4fd70f003d47931f7bf86bb4c4743605
#
_entry.id   4fd70f003d47931f7bf86bb4c4743605
#
_cell.length_a   1.000
_cell.length_b   1.000
_cell.length_c   1.000
_cell.angle_alpha   90.00
_cell.angle_beta   90.00
_cell.angle_gamma   90.00
#
_symmetry.space_group_name_H-M   'P 1'
#
loop_
_entity.id
_entity.type
_entity.pdbx_description
1 polymer ?
#
loop_
_entity_poly.entity_id
_entity_poly.type
_entity_poly.pdbx_seq_one_letter_code
_entity_poly.pdbx_strand_id
1 'polypeptide(L)'
;MKKLIKIVFLMSIGLFLNSCYYDTLVENPIPEIPTDPDAPGYVEVTLSTDVQPVFNNNCLGCHNGTVDPDLTEGNSYSSLVPDYVTPNDSNGSTLYTQVLSGHGSLSNDDIALIKGWIDQGAKNN
;
A
#
# COMPACT_ATOMS: atom_id res chain seq x y z
N MET A 1 -20.23 12.27 57.98
CA MET A 1 -19.67 11.04 57.39
C MET A 1 -20.41 10.55 56.13
N LYS A 2 -21.71 10.32 56.16
CA LYS A 2 -22.46 9.80 54.98
C LYS A 2 -22.42 10.71 53.73
N LYS A 3 -22.35 12.06 53.88
CA LYS A 3 -22.21 12.99 52.74
C LYS A 3 -20.82 12.99 52.13
N LEU A 4 -19.77 12.84 52.95
CA LEU A 4 -18.39 12.78 52.48
C LEU A 4 -18.14 11.53 51.65
N ILE A 5 -18.67 10.39 52.07
CA ILE A 5 -18.56 9.10 51.36
C ILE A 5 -19.22 9.16 49.98
N LYS A 6 -20.38 9.84 49.87
CA LYS A 6 -21.05 10.00 48.56
C LYS A 6 -20.26 10.89 47.59
N ILE A 7 -19.59 11.96 48.10
CA ILE A 7 -18.77 12.85 47.27
C ILE A 7 -17.51 12.10 46.77
N VAL A 8 -16.85 11.34 47.65
CA VAL A 8 -15.67 10.53 47.26
C VAL A 8 -16.04 9.46 46.25
N PHE A 9 -17.21 8.81 46.41
CA PHE A 9 -17.69 7.80 45.47
C PHE A 9 -18.03 8.39 44.07
N LEU A 10 -18.65 9.57 44.02
CA LEU A 10 -18.94 10.30 42.78
C LEU A 10 -17.66 10.80 42.10
N MET A 11 -16.67 11.28 42.83
CA MET A 11 -15.35 11.63 42.26
C MET A 11 -14.59 10.43 41.72
N SER A 12 -14.66 9.28 42.37
CA SER A 12 -14.02 8.03 41.92
C SER A 12 -14.61 7.55 40.59
N ILE A 13 -15.93 7.62 40.41
CA ILE A 13 -16.59 7.22 39.15
C ILE A 13 -16.18 8.14 38.00
N GLY A 14 -15.99 9.43 38.23
CA GLY A 14 -15.57 10.40 37.23
C GLY A 14 -14.15 10.17 36.70
N LEU A 15 -13.26 9.56 37.49
CA LEU A 15 -11.88 9.25 37.11
C LEU A 15 -11.75 8.01 36.18
N PHE A 16 -12.74 7.12 36.19
CA PHE A 16 -12.74 5.94 35.32
C PHE A 16 -13.28 6.20 33.91
N LEU A 17 -13.91 7.36 33.65
CA LEU A 17 -14.50 7.65 32.35
C LEU A 17 -13.53 8.34 31.36
N ASN A 18 -12.32 8.68 31.80
CA ASN A 18 -11.30 9.27 30.93
C ASN A 18 -10.28 8.26 30.37
N SER A 19 -10.53 6.96 30.50
CA SER A 19 -9.64 5.91 29.98
C SER A 19 -10.06 5.40 28.60
N CYS A 20 -10.60 6.25 27.74
CA CYS A 20 -10.60 6.01 26.31
C CYS A 20 -9.42 6.76 25.70
N TYR A 21 -8.19 6.31 26.00
CA TYR A 21 -7.06 6.58 25.13
C TYR A 21 -7.33 5.78 23.87
N TYR A 22 -7.74 6.46 22.80
CA TYR A 22 -7.73 5.93 21.46
C TYR A 22 -6.26 5.65 21.13
N ASP A 23 -5.83 4.43 21.35
CA ASP A 23 -4.68 3.88 20.67
C ASP A 23 -5.14 3.67 19.22
N THR A 24 -5.10 4.75 18.44
CA THR A 24 -5.11 4.62 16.99
C THR A 24 -3.83 3.88 16.69
N LEU A 25 -3.95 2.57 16.45
CA LEU A 25 -2.94 1.86 15.70
C LEU A 25 -2.64 2.76 14.51
N VAL A 26 -1.45 3.33 14.47
CA VAL A 26 -0.96 4.03 13.29
C VAL A 26 -0.85 2.92 12.24
N GLU A 27 -1.96 2.69 11.55
CA GLU A 27 -1.95 1.93 10.31
C GLU A 27 -0.96 2.70 9.45
N ASN A 28 0.22 2.10 9.20
CA ASN A 28 1.24 2.74 8.40
C ASN A 28 0.62 2.92 7.00
N PRO A 29 0.18 4.14 6.62
CA PRO A 29 -0.53 4.32 5.37
C PRO A 29 0.43 4.00 4.22
N ILE A 30 -0.13 3.51 3.11
CA ILE A 30 0.64 3.37 1.87
C ILE A 30 1.11 4.77 1.46
N PRO A 31 2.43 5.00 1.29
CA PRO A 31 2.95 6.30 0.88
C PRO A 31 2.35 6.75 -0.45
N GLU A 32 1.97 8.02 -0.54
CA GLU A 32 1.50 8.60 -1.80
C GLU A 32 2.68 9.12 -2.62
N ILE A 33 2.81 8.63 -3.85
CA ILE A 33 3.81 9.07 -4.82
C ILE A 33 3.13 10.07 -5.77
N PRO A 34 3.65 11.31 -5.94
CA PRO A 34 3.07 12.29 -6.84
C PRO A 34 3.02 11.77 -8.29
N THR A 35 1.90 12.01 -8.98
CA THR A 35 1.72 11.61 -10.38
C THR A 35 1.90 12.77 -11.36
N ASP A 36 1.79 14.02 -10.87
CA ASP A 36 2.01 15.22 -11.64
C ASP A 36 3.51 15.54 -11.70
N PRO A 37 4.14 15.56 -12.89
CA PRO A 37 5.57 15.86 -13.05
C PRO A 37 5.99 17.22 -12.49
N ASP A 38 5.06 18.18 -12.41
CA ASP A 38 5.30 19.52 -11.89
C ASP A 38 5.07 19.62 -10.37
N ALA A 39 4.60 18.55 -9.74
CA ALA A 39 4.35 18.55 -8.30
C ALA A 39 5.66 18.52 -7.48
N PRO A 40 5.73 19.24 -6.35
CA PRO A 40 6.85 19.13 -5.42
C PRO A 40 7.06 17.68 -4.97
N GLY A 41 8.30 17.18 -5.07
CA GLY A 41 8.64 15.82 -4.66
C GLY A 41 8.28 14.74 -5.70
N TYR A 42 7.92 15.12 -6.92
CA TYR A 42 7.76 14.15 -8.00
C TYR A 42 9.06 13.39 -8.25
N VAL A 43 8.95 12.07 -8.29
CA VAL A 43 10.00 11.15 -8.74
C VAL A 43 9.34 10.18 -9.70
N GLU A 44 9.89 10.04 -10.91
CA GLU A 44 9.39 9.06 -11.86
C GLU A 44 9.68 7.65 -11.34
N VAL A 45 8.63 6.84 -11.20
CA VAL A 45 8.76 5.43 -10.85
C VAL A 45 8.94 4.63 -12.13
N THR A 46 10.04 3.88 -12.23
CA THR A 46 10.37 3.10 -13.40
C THR A 46 10.08 1.61 -13.19
N LEU A 47 9.72 0.92 -14.28
CA LEU A 47 9.54 -0.52 -14.20
C LEU A 47 10.87 -1.22 -13.86
N SER A 48 11.95 -0.86 -14.56
CA SER A 48 13.22 -1.60 -14.50
C SER A 48 13.94 -1.45 -13.15
N THR A 49 13.94 -0.24 -12.56
CA THR A 49 14.76 0.03 -11.36
C THR A 49 13.95 0.04 -10.05
N ASP A 50 12.63 0.24 -10.13
CA ASP A 50 11.80 0.36 -8.92
C ASP A 50 10.84 -0.83 -8.76
N VAL A 51 10.10 -1.19 -9.80
CA VAL A 51 9.03 -2.20 -9.70
C VAL A 51 9.57 -3.62 -9.96
N GLN A 52 10.46 -3.80 -10.94
CA GLN A 52 11.02 -5.11 -11.24
C GLN A 52 11.74 -5.76 -10.04
N PRO A 53 12.52 -5.03 -9.23
CA PRO A 53 13.05 -5.59 -7.98
C PRO A 53 11.99 -6.08 -7.00
N VAL A 54 10.83 -5.42 -6.92
CA VAL A 54 9.70 -5.89 -6.10
C VAL A 54 9.22 -7.25 -6.63
N PHE A 55 9.04 -7.39 -7.93
CA PHE A 55 8.65 -8.66 -8.55
C PHE A 55 9.69 -9.76 -8.30
N ASN A 56 10.96 -9.45 -8.50
CA ASN A 56 12.05 -10.40 -8.32
C ASN A 56 12.11 -10.96 -6.89
N ASN A 57 11.85 -10.11 -5.90
CA ASN A 57 11.95 -10.49 -4.50
C ASN A 57 10.71 -11.20 -3.96
N ASN A 58 9.50 -10.87 -4.48
CA ASN A 58 8.26 -11.27 -3.84
C ASN A 58 7.35 -12.14 -4.72
N CYS A 59 7.51 -12.12 -6.04
CA CYS A 59 6.51 -12.70 -6.96
C CYS A 59 7.04 -13.87 -7.78
N LEU A 60 8.35 -13.93 -8.08
CA LEU A 60 8.93 -14.94 -8.97
C LEU A 60 8.89 -16.37 -8.42
N GLY A 61 8.56 -16.56 -7.16
CA GLY A 61 8.30 -17.90 -6.61
C GLY A 61 7.19 -18.64 -7.37
N CYS A 62 6.20 -17.91 -7.88
CA CYS A 62 5.09 -18.45 -8.68
C CYS A 62 5.07 -17.89 -10.11
N HIS A 63 5.33 -16.58 -10.29
CA HIS A 63 5.18 -15.84 -11.56
C HIS A 63 6.48 -15.78 -12.38
N ASN A 64 7.12 -16.92 -12.57
CA ASN A 64 8.41 -17.09 -13.26
C ASN A 64 8.26 -17.67 -14.68
N GLY A 65 7.13 -17.44 -15.32
CA GLY A 65 6.76 -18.00 -16.62
C GLY A 65 5.99 -19.33 -16.52
N THR A 66 5.73 -19.84 -15.29
CA THR A 66 4.91 -21.05 -15.10
C THR A 66 3.46 -20.75 -14.75
N VAL A 67 3.23 -19.61 -14.10
CA VAL A 67 1.90 -19.10 -13.74
C VAL A 67 1.79 -17.68 -14.23
N ASP A 68 0.72 -17.37 -14.97
CA ASP A 68 0.45 -16.03 -15.47
C ASP A 68 0.09 -15.05 -14.32
N PRO A 69 0.50 -13.77 -14.45
CA PRO A 69 1.39 -13.20 -15.47
C PRO A 69 2.87 -13.61 -15.27
N ASP A 70 3.66 -13.65 -16.34
CA ASP A 70 5.12 -13.83 -16.25
C ASP A 70 5.78 -12.52 -15.83
N LEU A 71 6.30 -12.49 -14.59
CA LEU A 71 6.90 -11.29 -13.98
C LEU A 71 8.43 -11.29 -14.06
N THR A 72 9.02 -12.16 -14.88
CA THR A 72 10.46 -12.17 -15.11
C THR A 72 10.92 -10.93 -15.88
N GLU A 73 12.15 -10.53 -15.63
CA GLU A 73 12.76 -9.37 -16.29
C GLU A 73 12.71 -9.54 -17.83
N GLY A 74 12.27 -8.49 -18.52
CA GLY A 74 12.06 -8.49 -19.96
C GLY A 74 10.68 -8.99 -20.41
N ASN A 75 9.96 -9.76 -19.61
CA ASN A 75 8.62 -10.28 -19.92
C ASN A 75 7.51 -9.57 -19.13
N SER A 76 7.83 -9.06 -17.94
CA SER A 76 6.86 -8.50 -17.00
C SER A 76 5.95 -7.43 -17.62
N TYR A 77 6.50 -6.49 -18.40
CA TYR A 77 5.70 -5.45 -19.04
C TYR A 77 4.63 -6.03 -19.98
N SER A 78 5.06 -6.85 -20.94
CA SER A 78 4.16 -7.42 -21.96
C SER A 78 3.15 -8.39 -21.36
N SER A 79 3.48 -9.01 -20.23
CA SER A 79 2.60 -9.92 -19.51
C SER A 79 1.57 -9.20 -18.65
N LEU A 80 1.87 -7.95 -18.24
CA LEU A 80 1.00 -7.15 -17.38
C LEU A 80 0.09 -6.20 -18.15
N VAL A 81 0.60 -5.54 -19.18
CA VAL A 81 -0.12 -4.47 -19.90
C VAL A 81 -0.62 -5.00 -21.25
N PRO A 82 -1.95 -4.92 -21.53
CA PRO A 82 -2.98 -4.23 -20.75
C PRO A 82 -3.80 -5.14 -19.81
N ASP A 83 -3.55 -6.45 -19.76
CA ASP A 83 -4.50 -7.43 -19.21
C ASP A 83 -4.66 -7.35 -17.67
N TYR A 84 -3.57 -7.01 -16.96
CA TYR A 84 -3.54 -6.89 -15.50
C TYR A 84 -3.30 -5.46 -15.02
N VAL A 85 -2.89 -4.57 -15.92
CA VAL A 85 -2.56 -3.17 -15.64
C VAL A 85 -3.20 -2.26 -16.67
N THR A 86 -4.02 -1.34 -16.18
CA THR A 86 -4.57 -0.22 -16.95
C THR A 86 -3.73 1.01 -16.66
N PRO A 87 -2.94 1.54 -17.61
CA PRO A 87 -2.13 2.73 -17.39
C PRO A 87 -2.95 3.91 -16.88
N ASN A 88 -2.42 4.64 -15.90
CA ASN A 88 -3.05 5.78 -15.19
C ASN A 88 -4.28 5.41 -14.33
N ASP A 89 -4.55 4.12 -14.09
CA ASP A 89 -5.66 3.67 -13.26
C ASP A 89 -5.27 2.47 -12.39
N SER A 90 -4.65 2.75 -11.25
CA SER A 90 -4.28 1.70 -10.30
C SER A 90 -5.50 0.97 -9.74
N ASN A 91 -6.58 1.69 -9.44
CA ASN A 91 -7.79 1.08 -8.87
C ASN A 91 -8.51 0.14 -9.85
N GLY A 92 -8.40 0.41 -11.16
CA GLY A 92 -8.88 -0.47 -12.22
C GLY A 92 -7.91 -1.59 -12.60
N SER A 93 -6.71 -1.60 -12.03
CA SER A 93 -5.66 -2.58 -12.34
C SER A 93 -5.71 -3.79 -11.40
N THR A 94 -5.84 -4.98 -11.99
CA THR A 94 -5.86 -6.25 -11.23
C THR A 94 -4.59 -6.43 -10.40
N LEU A 95 -3.42 -6.09 -10.94
CA LEU A 95 -2.16 -6.16 -10.21
C LEU A 95 -2.24 -5.41 -8.88
N TYR A 96 -2.63 -4.12 -8.92
CA TYR A 96 -2.69 -3.30 -7.71
C TYR A 96 -3.73 -3.80 -6.71
N THR A 97 -4.93 -4.15 -7.17
CA THR A 97 -5.99 -4.64 -6.29
C THR A 97 -5.65 -5.96 -5.61
N GLN A 98 -4.90 -6.83 -6.28
CA GLN A 98 -4.42 -8.10 -5.69
C GLN A 98 -3.36 -7.86 -4.62
N VAL A 99 -2.33 -7.04 -4.89
CA VAL A 99 -1.29 -6.76 -3.88
C VAL A 99 -1.86 -5.99 -2.69
N LEU A 100 -2.81 -5.07 -2.92
CA LEU A 100 -3.52 -4.34 -1.87
C LEU A 100 -4.33 -5.28 -0.96
N SER A 101 -4.87 -6.37 -1.51
CA SER A 101 -5.59 -7.41 -0.74
C SER A 101 -4.67 -8.38 0.02
N GLY A 102 -3.34 -8.18 -0.06
CA GLY A 102 -2.34 -8.98 0.65
C GLY A 102 -1.69 -10.09 -0.20
N HIS A 103 -1.98 -10.17 -1.50
CA HIS A 103 -1.28 -11.10 -2.40
C HIS A 103 0.20 -10.72 -2.49
N GLY A 104 1.09 -11.68 -2.28
CA GLY A 104 2.54 -11.46 -2.28
C GLY A 104 3.11 -10.92 -0.96
N SER A 105 2.27 -10.53 0.01
CA SER A 105 2.69 -10.03 1.34
C SER A 105 3.69 -8.88 1.25
N LEU A 106 3.44 -7.91 0.37
CA LEU A 106 4.30 -6.76 0.12
C LEU A 106 4.30 -5.76 1.26
N SER A 107 5.39 -5.01 1.40
CA SER A 107 5.41 -3.81 2.25
C SER A 107 4.56 -2.68 1.66
N ASN A 108 4.17 -1.72 2.48
CA ASN A 108 3.42 -0.55 2.01
C ASN A 108 4.25 0.30 1.02
N ASP A 109 5.58 0.31 1.17
CA ASP A 109 6.48 1.00 0.23
C ASP A 109 6.50 0.29 -1.13
N ASP A 110 6.55 -1.05 -1.17
CA ASP A 110 6.49 -1.81 -2.42
C ASP A 110 5.13 -1.63 -3.12
N ILE A 111 4.04 -1.63 -2.36
CA ILE A 111 2.69 -1.36 -2.89
C ILE A 111 2.62 0.06 -3.45
N ALA A 112 3.23 1.06 -2.78
CA ALA A 112 3.30 2.43 -3.27
C ALA A 112 4.07 2.56 -4.59
N LEU A 113 5.18 1.82 -4.75
CA LEU A 113 5.94 1.80 -6.01
C LEU A 113 5.10 1.22 -7.16
N ILE A 114 4.42 0.11 -6.94
CA ILE A 114 3.53 -0.48 -7.95
C ILE A 114 2.40 0.50 -8.33
N LYS A 115 1.75 1.12 -7.32
CA LYS A 115 0.72 2.13 -7.53
C LYS A 115 1.25 3.32 -8.31
N GLY A 116 2.38 3.88 -7.88
CA GLY A 116 3.02 5.04 -8.52
C GLY A 116 3.36 4.78 -9.98
N TRP A 117 3.97 3.63 -10.30
CA TRP A 117 4.26 3.23 -11.67
C TRP A 117 3.01 3.17 -12.55
N ILE A 118 1.93 2.56 -12.05
CA ILE A 118 0.65 2.47 -12.79
C ILE A 118 0.06 3.85 -13.02
N ASP A 119 -0.04 4.68 -11.97
CA ASP A 119 -0.67 6.00 -12.02
C ASP A 119 0.16 7.02 -12.80
N GLN A 120 1.47 6.80 -12.96
CA GLN A 120 2.36 7.57 -13.83
C GLN A 120 2.38 7.04 -15.28
N GLY A 121 1.47 6.12 -15.64
CA GLY A 121 1.25 5.67 -17.00
C GLY A 121 1.79 4.28 -17.33
N ALA A 122 2.25 3.51 -16.35
CA ALA A 122 2.75 2.13 -16.50
C ALA A 122 3.73 2.00 -17.70
N LYS A 123 4.79 2.80 -17.69
CA LYS A 123 5.76 2.84 -18.79
C LYS A 123 6.68 1.62 -18.77
N ASN A 124 7.14 1.20 -19.95
CA ASN A 124 8.22 0.22 -20.09
C ASN A 124 9.57 0.92 -20.12
N ASN A 125 10.06 1.36 -18.95
CA ASN A 125 11.22 2.23 -18.77
C ASN A 125 12.23 1.67 -17.76
#